data_3088281f4ac2aad6e08ddd9c22031f5a
#
_entry.id   3088281f4ac2aad6e08ddd9c22031f5a
#
_cell.length_a   1.000
_cell.length_b   1.000
_cell.length_c   1.000
_cell.angle_alpha   90.00
_cell.angle_beta   90.00
_cell.angle_gamma   90.00
#
_symmetry.space_group_name_H-M   'P 1'
#
loop_
_entity.id
_entity.type
_entity.pdbx_description
1 polymer ?
#
loop_
_entity_poly.entity_id
_entity_poly.type
_entity_poly.pdbx_seq_one_letter_code
_entity_poly.pdbx_strand_id
1 'polypeptide(L)'
;MRCRRPLTIGTGTRPSLLSQPLLRQPQLWRWRSTHRGGTRTALFFPGQGVQRVGMLTPWLEAFPSTASQLRDEIDEYMGYKLSDIIQYGPSKLLTETPNAQPAIMATSIFILRILEREFGFKVTDHFDFTLGHSLGEFAAVVAGGYISFQDSLHLVRKRAEAMSEATRQAIEQYGGEYGMVAVISHPEHMENLIKAIRQFVGVSAEDMEDLPPIEQVLIANINSKNQIVLSGNIERIKTLIAHLRQFLGYDPRAVRLKADSPFHSPIMKPAVTVMRDLLNEGSRVKGRENEDMVTFPGQLPIVSNVSARPVCCKVDFKDLLARGCLDTVRWWESIKYLDQEGRIRRWVGVGPGKVGRNLVGKEVGMRGKDLVKGGGVWAITDPSEVEEVLRGLEDTAGIMEDDEYSE
;
A
#
# COMPACT_ATOMS: atom_id res chain seq x y z
N MET A 1 -28.16 42.84 -31.43
CA MET A 1 -27.56 43.57 -32.56
C MET A 1 -26.34 42.79 -33.04
N ARG A 2 -26.42 42.34 -34.30
CA ARG A 2 -25.32 41.60 -34.98
C ARG A 2 -24.24 42.58 -35.43
N CYS A 3 -22.98 42.27 -35.25
CA CYS A 3 -21.92 42.91 -36.01
C CYS A 3 -21.03 41.87 -36.70
N ARG A 4 -20.92 42.05 -38.00
CA ARG A 4 -20.28 41.16 -39.00
C ARG A 4 -18.78 41.39 -39.05
N ARG A 5 -18.05 40.32 -39.43
CA ARG A 5 -16.63 40.31 -39.86
C ARG A 5 -16.41 41.12 -41.13
N PRO A 6 -15.19 41.49 -41.46
CA PRO A 6 -14.68 41.34 -42.80
C PRO A 6 -13.53 40.32 -42.94
N LEU A 7 -13.57 39.59 -44.05
CA LEU A 7 -12.52 38.75 -44.60
C LEU A 7 -11.40 39.61 -45.19
N THR A 8 -10.15 39.32 -44.91
CA THR A 8 -9.03 39.67 -45.77
C THR A 8 -8.20 38.43 -46.09
N ILE A 9 -8.07 38.17 -47.38
CA ILE A 9 -7.24 37.17 -48.02
C ILE A 9 -5.81 37.69 -48.05
N GLY A 10 -4.87 36.96 -47.47
CA GLY A 10 -3.45 37.20 -47.56
C GLY A 10 -2.70 35.93 -47.90
N THR A 11 -2.03 35.96 -49.02
CA THR A 11 -1.25 34.93 -49.70
C THR A 11 -0.05 34.44 -48.90
N GLY A 12 0.11 33.17 -48.95
CA GLY A 12 1.19 32.24 -48.78
C GLY A 12 2.56 32.65 -48.28
N THR A 13 2.97 31.94 -47.27
CA THR A 13 4.31 31.31 -47.17
C THR A 13 4.18 30.18 -46.14
N ARG A 14 4.52 28.95 -46.53
CA ARG A 14 4.62 27.82 -45.61
C ARG A 14 5.77 28.04 -44.65
N PRO A 15 5.56 28.02 -43.33
CA PRO A 15 6.68 27.87 -42.41
C PRO A 15 7.06 26.36 -42.35
N SER A 16 8.37 26.14 -42.45
CA SER A 16 9.08 24.91 -42.27
C SER A 16 8.57 24.11 -41.06
N LEU A 17 8.46 22.80 -41.22
CA LEU A 17 8.32 21.83 -40.18
C LEU A 17 9.42 22.00 -39.12
N LEU A 18 9.15 22.80 -38.10
CA LEU A 18 9.89 22.76 -36.85
C LEU A 18 9.62 21.43 -36.20
N SER A 19 10.66 20.59 -36.15
CA SER A 19 10.76 19.38 -35.44
C SER A 19 10.15 19.52 -34.03
N GLN A 20 9.00 18.90 -33.81
CA GLN A 20 8.50 18.66 -32.45
C GLN A 20 9.59 17.89 -31.67
N PRO A 21 9.94 18.32 -30.46
CA PRO A 21 10.82 17.51 -29.65
C PRO A 21 10.14 16.15 -29.44
N LEU A 22 10.79 15.09 -29.91
CA LEU A 22 10.44 13.72 -29.58
C LEU A 22 10.30 13.66 -28.05
N LEU A 23 9.07 13.49 -27.58
CA LEU A 23 8.79 13.09 -26.20
C LEU A 23 9.69 11.88 -25.93
N ARG A 24 10.76 12.09 -25.15
CA ARG A 24 11.60 10.98 -24.68
C ARG A 24 10.67 10.01 -24.02
N GLN A 25 10.52 8.82 -24.62
CA GLN A 25 9.89 7.70 -23.91
C GLN A 25 10.58 7.59 -22.56
N PRO A 26 9.83 7.50 -21.44
CA PRO A 26 10.44 7.31 -20.15
C PRO A 26 11.38 6.09 -20.26
N GLN A 27 12.64 6.29 -19.91
CA GLN A 27 13.59 5.18 -19.85
C GLN A 27 12.99 4.20 -18.85
N LEU A 28 12.42 3.11 -19.34
CA LEU A 28 12.02 1.97 -18.54
C LEU A 28 13.30 1.49 -17.86
N TRP A 29 13.45 1.81 -16.58
CA TRP A 29 14.51 1.25 -15.76
C TRP A 29 14.32 -0.26 -15.80
N ARG A 30 15.16 -0.94 -16.58
CA ARG A 30 15.25 -2.40 -16.52
C ARG A 30 15.98 -2.73 -15.21
N TRP A 31 15.22 -2.91 -14.17
CA TRP A 31 15.71 -3.52 -12.96
C TRP A 31 16.26 -4.89 -13.33
N ARG A 32 17.57 -5.03 -13.24
CA ARG A 32 18.18 -6.35 -13.42
C ARG A 32 17.97 -7.08 -12.11
N SER A 33 17.20 -8.19 -12.13
CA SER A 33 17.21 -9.15 -11.04
C SER A 33 18.67 -9.48 -10.70
N THR A 34 19.03 -9.34 -9.44
CA THR A 34 20.36 -9.77 -8.95
C THR A 34 20.50 -11.28 -9.01
N HIS A 35 19.37 -11.99 -9.05
CA HIS A 35 19.32 -13.45 -9.21
C HIS A 35 19.33 -13.83 -10.68
N ARG A 36 20.54 -14.13 -11.21
CA ARG A 36 20.70 -14.69 -12.55
C ARG A 36 20.10 -16.10 -12.59
N GLY A 37 18.88 -16.23 -13.13
CA GLY A 37 18.28 -17.54 -13.47
C GLY A 37 17.51 -18.24 -12.36
N GLY A 38 17.12 -17.57 -11.27
CA GLY A 38 16.32 -18.13 -10.17
C GLY A 38 14.87 -17.65 -10.14
N THR A 39 14.05 -18.33 -9.34
CA THR A 39 12.63 -17.99 -9.11
C THR A 39 12.48 -16.62 -8.44
N ARG A 40 11.72 -15.69 -9.05
CA ARG A 40 11.56 -14.32 -8.57
C ARG A 40 10.65 -14.24 -7.35
N THR A 41 10.99 -13.33 -6.44
CA THR A 41 10.35 -13.20 -5.13
C THR A 41 9.87 -11.78 -4.87
N ALA A 42 8.66 -11.62 -4.32
CA ALA A 42 8.15 -10.34 -3.83
C ALA A 42 8.04 -10.33 -2.30
N LEU A 43 8.47 -9.22 -1.71
CA LEU A 43 8.30 -8.89 -0.30
C LEU A 43 7.08 -7.99 -0.12
N PHE A 44 6.15 -8.36 0.76
CA PHE A 44 4.97 -7.55 0.99
C PHE A 44 4.69 -7.29 2.48
N PHE A 45 4.00 -6.15 2.74
CA PHE A 45 3.74 -5.67 4.10
C PHE A 45 2.25 -5.44 4.35
N PRO A 46 1.77 -5.70 5.59
CA PRO A 46 0.37 -5.54 5.95
C PRO A 46 -0.02 -4.07 6.12
N GLY A 47 -1.32 -3.80 5.90
CA GLY A 47 -1.97 -2.54 6.24
C GLY A 47 -2.56 -2.51 7.65
N GLN A 48 -3.27 -1.41 7.98
CA GLN A 48 -3.96 -1.23 9.25
C GLN A 48 -5.06 -2.28 9.45
N GLY A 49 -5.28 -2.70 10.70
CA GLY A 49 -6.27 -3.70 11.10
C GLY A 49 -5.66 -5.02 11.59
N VAL A 50 -4.33 -5.17 11.50
CA VAL A 50 -3.59 -6.36 11.96
C VAL A 50 -2.91 -6.16 13.32
N GLN A 51 -2.92 -4.93 13.85
CA GLN A 51 -2.30 -4.60 15.13
C GLN A 51 -2.96 -5.36 16.29
N ARG A 52 -2.14 -5.85 17.18
CA ARG A 52 -2.56 -6.52 18.41
C ARG A 52 -1.60 -6.18 19.55
N VAL A 53 -2.15 -6.06 20.75
CA VAL A 53 -1.32 -5.92 21.95
C VAL A 53 -0.43 -7.14 22.11
N GLY A 54 0.84 -6.91 22.43
CA GLY A 54 1.84 -7.96 22.59
C GLY A 54 2.48 -8.46 21.28
N MET A 55 2.29 -7.79 20.14
CA MET A 55 2.84 -8.29 18.85
C MET A 55 4.37 -8.26 18.75
N LEU A 56 5.08 -7.55 19.65
CA LEU A 56 6.55 -7.63 19.75
C LEU A 56 7.02 -8.68 20.77
N THR A 57 6.16 -9.15 21.67
CA THR A 57 6.54 -10.03 22.78
C THR A 57 7.27 -11.31 22.33
N PRO A 58 6.78 -12.09 21.36
CA PRO A 58 7.49 -13.31 20.94
C PRO A 58 8.91 -13.03 20.41
N TRP A 59 9.11 -11.90 19.77
CA TRP A 59 10.41 -11.50 19.24
C TRP A 59 11.37 -11.05 20.34
N LEU A 60 10.87 -10.33 21.37
CA LEU A 60 11.64 -9.93 22.54
C LEU A 60 12.06 -11.12 23.39
N GLU A 61 11.23 -12.16 23.46
CA GLU A 61 11.53 -13.41 24.15
C GLU A 61 12.57 -14.25 23.37
N ALA A 62 12.44 -14.34 22.05
CA ALA A 62 13.32 -15.13 21.21
C ALA A 62 14.71 -14.48 21.01
N PHE A 63 14.77 -13.14 20.89
CA PHE A 63 15.98 -12.39 20.57
C PHE A 63 16.16 -11.19 21.52
N PRO A 64 16.31 -11.38 22.85
CA PRO A 64 16.19 -10.33 23.83
C PRO A 64 17.18 -9.18 23.63
N SER A 65 18.42 -9.45 23.24
CA SER A 65 19.44 -8.42 23.02
C SER A 65 19.12 -7.54 21.82
N THR A 66 18.97 -8.14 20.65
CA THR A 66 18.71 -7.45 19.38
C THR A 66 17.35 -6.75 19.39
N ALA A 67 16.34 -7.44 19.87
CA ALA A 67 14.98 -6.91 19.93
C ALA A 67 14.84 -5.73 20.90
N SER A 68 15.54 -5.74 22.05
CA SER A 68 15.52 -4.59 22.96
C SER A 68 16.15 -3.34 22.36
N GLN A 69 17.28 -3.48 21.67
CA GLN A 69 17.92 -2.35 20.98
C GLN A 69 17.01 -1.74 19.90
N LEU A 70 16.35 -2.59 19.10
CA LEU A 70 15.43 -2.14 18.04
C LEU A 70 14.16 -1.50 18.62
N ARG A 71 13.66 -2.01 19.73
CA ARG A 71 12.54 -1.40 20.47
C ARG A 71 12.90 0.00 20.97
N ASP A 72 14.07 0.16 21.58
CA ASP A 72 14.52 1.44 22.14
C ASP A 72 14.76 2.47 21.00
N GLU A 73 15.26 2.03 19.84
CA GLU A 73 15.38 2.86 18.63
C GLU A 73 14.02 3.35 18.13
N ILE A 74 12.99 2.50 18.13
CA ILE A 74 11.62 2.89 17.75
C ILE A 74 11.11 4.00 18.67
N ASP A 75 11.26 3.84 19.99
CA ASP A 75 10.82 4.82 20.97
C ASP A 75 11.59 6.14 20.86
N GLU A 76 12.89 6.08 20.59
CA GLU A 76 13.71 7.26 20.34
C GLU A 76 13.21 8.05 19.12
N TYR A 77 12.97 7.37 17.99
CA TYR A 77 12.49 8.02 16.77
C TYR A 77 11.07 8.57 16.90
N MET A 78 10.23 7.91 17.66
CA MET A 78 8.87 8.38 17.93
C MET A 78 8.82 9.52 18.94
N GLY A 79 9.83 9.66 19.82
CA GLY A 79 9.86 10.63 20.90
C GLY A 79 8.91 10.30 22.06
N TYR A 80 8.34 9.11 22.10
CA TYR A 80 7.51 8.56 23.18
C TYR A 80 7.55 7.03 23.15
N LYS A 81 7.05 6.39 24.19
CA LYS A 81 7.05 4.94 24.37
C LYS A 81 5.96 4.25 23.51
N LEU A 82 6.14 4.23 22.19
CA LEU A 82 5.26 3.49 21.28
C LEU A 82 5.30 1.99 21.60
N SER A 83 6.47 1.48 21.99
CA SER A 83 6.65 0.08 22.37
C SER A 83 5.77 -0.33 23.55
N ASP A 84 5.54 0.54 24.53
CA ASP A 84 4.65 0.26 25.66
C ASP A 84 3.19 0.14 25.22
N ILE A 85 2.75 1.00 24.29
CA ILE A 85 1.42 0.91 23.68
C ILE A 85 1.27 -0.41 22.91
N ILE A 86 2.31 -0.82 22.18
CA ILE A 86 2.30 -2.09 21.44
C ILE A 86 2.23 -3.29 22.39
N GLN A 87 3.01 -3.27 23.49
CA GLN A 87 3.14 -4.42 24.39
C GLN A 87 2.02 -4.54 25.41
N TYR A 88 1.60 -3.42 25.97
CA TYR A 88 0.70 -3.39 27.13
C TYR A 88 -0.67 -2.80 26.79
N GLY A 89 -0.81 -2.11 25.68
CA GLY A 89 -2.07 -1.50 25.26
C GLY A 89 -2.45 -0.26 26.06
N PRO A 90 -3.75 -0.05 26.31
CA PRO A 90 -4.88 -0.93 25.99
C PRO A 90 -5.14 -1.05 24.48
N SER A 91 -5.84 -2.14 24.07
CA SER A 91 -6.14 -2.40 22.66
C SER A 91 -6.84 -1.23 21.94
N LYS A 92 -7.69 -0.50 22.65
CA LYS A 92 -8.37 0.69 22.13
C LYS A 92 -7.33 1.76 21.72
N LEU A 93 -6.37 2.06 22.58
CA LEU A 93 -5.32 3.05 22.31
C LEU A 93 -4.43 2.62 21.12
N LEU A 94 -4.05 1.34 21.07
CA LEU A 94 -3.27 0.80 19.97
C LEU A 94 -4.04 0.82 18.64
N THR A 95 -5.37 0.78 18.67
CA THR A 95 -6.21 0.76 17.47
C THR A 95 -6.46 2.16 16.90
N GLU A 96 -6.27 3.21 17.70
CA GLU A 96 -6.35 4.59 17.22
C GLU A 96 -5.32 4.82 16.11
N THR A 97 -5.76 5.42 15.01
CA THR A 97 -4.94 5.57 13.80
C THR A 97 -3.56 6.18 14.03
N PRO A 98 -3.38 7.24 14.88
CA PRO A 98 -2.05 7.80 15.18
C PRO A 98 -1.08 6.84 15.87
N ASN A 99 -1.58 5.78 16.52
CA ASN A 99 -0.77 4.73 17.13
C ASN A 99 -0.67 3.48 16.26
N ALA A 100 -1.78 3.08 15.64
CA ALA A 100 -1.86 1.84 14.86
C ALA A 100 -0.92 1.86 13.65
N GLN A 101 -0.89 2.97 12.90
CA GLN A 101 -0.07 3.06 11.69
C GLN A 101 1.43 2.96 12.00
N PRO A 102 2.01 3.78 12.87
CA PRO A 102 3.43 3.64 13.20
C PRO A 102 3.75 2.31 13.89
N ALA A 103 2.84 1.75 14.72
CA ALA A 103 3.06 0.47 15.37
C ALA A 103 3.19 -0.70 14.38
N ILE A 104 2.34 -0.77 13.37
CA ILE A 104 2.38 -1.84 12.34
C ILE A 104 3.63 -1.70 11.47
N MET A 105 3.93 -0.49 11.02
CA MET A 105 5.11 -0.22 10.20
C MET A 105 6.39 -0.52 11.00
N ALA A 106 6.49 -0.02 12.23
CA ALA A 106 7.64 -0.27 13.11
C ALA A 106 7.85 -1.76 13.37
N THR A 107 6.77 -2.52 13.65
CA THR A 107 6.84 -3.97 13.86
C THR A 107 7.33 -4.70 12.60
N SER A 108 6.89 -4.29 11.42
CA SER A 108 7.32 -4.91 10.16
C SER A 108 8.82 -4.71 9.93
N ILE A 109 9.34 -3.49 10.13
CA ILE A 109 10.78 -3.21 9.98
C ILE A 109 11.60 -3.83 11.11
N PHE A 110 11.07 -3.86 12.33
CA PHE A 110 11.67 -4.54 13.47
C PHE A 110 11.92 -6.04 13.15
N ILE A 111 10.94 -6.73 12.58
CA ILE A 111 11.08 -8.12 12.16
C ILE A 111 12.16 -8.26 11.08
N LEU A 112 12.16 -7.42 10.04
CA LEU A 112 13.19 -7.45 8.99
C LEU A 112 14.60 -7.26 9.56
N ARG A 113 14.77 -6.35 10.51
CA ARG A 113 16.07 -6.09 11.12
C ARG A 113 16.54 -7.23 12.04
N ILE A 114 15.61 -7.95 12.67
CA ILE A 114 15.95 -9.19 13.39
C ILE A 114 16.43 -10.24 12.39
N LEU A 115 15.71 -10.43 11.27
CA LEU A 115 16.13 -11.37 10.22
C LEU A 115 17.52 -11.03 9.68
N GLU A 116 17.82 -9.76 9.48
CA GLU A 116 19.14 -9.32 9.03
C GLU A 116 20.22 -9.58 10.08
N ARG A 117 20.00 -9.23 11.35
CA ARG A 117 21.03 -9.32 12.41
C ARG A 117 21.25 -10.74 12.92
N GLU A 118 20.19 -11.53 13.07
CA GLU A 118 20.25 -12.88 13.67
C GLU A 118 20.43 -13.98 12.63
N PHE A 119 19.95 -13.78 11.40
CA PHE A 119 19.98 -14.81 10.34
C PHE A 119 20.83 -14.40 9.13
N GLY A 120 21.40 -13.18 9.11
CA GLY A 120 22.14 -12.66 7.96
C GLY A 120 21.29 -12.43 6.71
N PHE A 121 19.96 -12.39 6.87
CA PHE A 121 18.99 -12.32 5.79
C PHE A 121 18.86 -10.90 5.25
N LYS A 122 19.53 -10.59 4.15
CA LYS A 122 19.43 -9.27 3.50
C LYS A 122 18.30 -9.24 2.48
N VAL A 123 17.46 -8.21 2.57
CA VAL A 123 16.32 -8.02 1.67
C VAL A 123 16.75 -8.01 0.20
N THR A 124 17.84 -7.32 -0.13
CA THR A 124 18.37 -7.23 -1.50
C THR A 124 18.86 -8.54 -2.11
N ASP A 125 19.16 -9.52 -1.28
CA ASP A 125 19.71 -10.81 -1.73
C ASP A 125 18.59 -11.82 -2.04
N HIS A 126 17.37 -11.56 -1.57
CA HIS A 126 16.26 -12.52 -1.63
C HIS A 126 15.03 -12.03 -2.38
N PHE A 127 14.91 -10.73 -2.64
CA PHE A 127 13.70 -10.15 -3.21
C PHE A 127 13.97 -9.33 -4.47
N ASP A 128 13.03 -9.40 -5.42
CA ASP A 128 13.05 -8.66 -6.69
C ASP A 128 12.12 -7.45 -6.67
N PHE A 129 11.06 -7.48 -5.85
CA PHE A 129 10.09 -6.41 -5.69
C PHE A 129 9.66 -6.25 -4.25
N THR A 130 9.25 -5.04 -3.91
CA THR A 130 8.57 -4.75 -2.65
C THR A 130 7.25 -4.04 -2.88
N LEU A 131 6.26 -4.33 -2.04
CA LEU A 131 4.96 -3.68 -2.04
C LEU A 131 4.35 -3.73 -0.64
N GLY A 132 3.38 -2.86 -0.37
CA GLY A 132 2.68 -2.86 0.91
C GLY A 132 1.23 -2.45 0.74
N HIS A 133 0.34 -3.01 1.54
CA HIS A 133 -1.08 -2.67 1.51
C HIS A 133 -1.33 -1.37 2.27
N SER A 134 -1.75 -0.30 1.60
CA SER A 134 -2.01 1.00 2.22
C SER A 134 -0.82 1.47 3.09
N LEU A 135 -0.99 1.51 4.40
CA LEU A 135 0.08 1.80 5.37
C LEU A 135 1.35 0.96 5.14
N GLY A 136 1.19 -0.30 4.76
CA GLY A 136 2.32 -1.20 4.49
C GLY A 136 3.26 -0.71 3.39
N GLU A 137 2.82 0.21 2.53
CA GLU A 137 3.67 0.84 1.52
C GLU A 137 4.86 1.57 2.15
N PHE A 138 4.71 2.14 3.35
CA PHE A 138 5.81 2.78 4.08
C PHE A 138 6.85 1.78 4.59
N ALA A 139 6.44 0.59 5.01
CA ALA A 139 7.38 -0.48 5.32
C ALA A 139 8.11 -0.97 4.04
N ALA A 140 7.39 -1.07 2.91
CA ALA A 140 7.97 -1.38 1.62
C ALA A 140 8.98 -0.32 1.13
N VAL A 141 8.71 0.96 1.39
CA VAL A 141 9.59 2.10 1.11
C VAL A 141 10.91 1.97 1.89
N VAL A 142 10.84 1.62 3.17
CA VAL A 142 12.05 1.40 3.99
C VAL A 142 12.80 0.17 3.53
N ALA A 143 12.12 -0.95 3.34
CA ALA A 143 12.74 -2.21 2.90
C ALA A 143 13.38 -2.09 1.50
N GLY A 144 12.78 -1.27 0.62
CA GLY A 144 13.30 -0.97 -0.71
C GLY A 144 14.41 0.09 -0.73
N GLY A 145 14.77 0.69 0.41
CA GLY A 145 15.87 1.66 0.51
C GLY A 145 15.56 3.03 -0.07
N TYR A 146 14.29 3.44 -0.11
CA TYR A 146 13.86 4.75 -0.62
C TYR A 146 13.89 5.85 0.44
N ILE A 147 13.46 5.53 1.64
CA ILE A 147 13.41 6.46 2.79
C ILE A 147 13.95 5.75 4.02
N SER A 148 14.65 6.46 4.88
CA SER A 148 15.17 5.90 6.13
C SER A 148 14.03 5.45 7.06
N PHE A 149 14.33 4.53 7.98
CA PHE A 149 13.34 4.09 8.97
C PHE A 149 12.86 5.24 9.86
N GLN A 150 13.79 6.10 10.29
CA GLN A 150 13.49 7.27 11.10
C GLN A 150 12.56 8.26 10.38
N ASP A 151 12.89 8.62 9.13
CA ASP A 151 12.05 9.51 8.32
C ASP A 151 10.68 8.90 8.04
N SER A 152 10.62 7.61 7.72
CA SER A 152 9.37 6.91 7.46
C SER A 152 8.46 6.81 8.68
N LEU A 153 9.00 6.60 9.88
CA LEU A 153 8.22 6.63 11.13
C LEU A 153 7.60 8.01 11.36
N HIS A 154 8.38 9.07 11.11
CA HIS A 154 7.87 10.43 11.19
C HIS A 154 6.74 10.67 10.18
N LEU A 155 6.95 10.31 8.91
CA LEU A 155 5.95 10.45 7.86
C LEU A 155 4.65 9.71 8.20
N VAL A 156 4.75 8.45 8.64
CA VAL A 156 3.59 7.63 8.99
C VAL A 156 2.81 8.21 10.17
N ARG A 157 3.52 8.71 11.19
CA ARG A 157 2.89 9.39 12.32
C ARG A 157 2.12 10.62 11.86
N LYS A 158 2.76 11.49 11.06
CA LYS A 158 2.12 12.72 10.55
C LYS A 158 0.96 12.43 9.62
N ARG A 159 1.11 11.42 8.76
CA ARG A 159 0.01 10.88 7.93
C ARG A 159 -1.19 10.49 8.79
N ALA A 160 -0.97 9.70 9.80
CA ALA A 160 -2.01 9.19 10.69
C ALA A 160 -2.71 10.33 11.47
N GLU A 161 -1.95 11.27 12.00
CA GLU A 161 -2.47 12.47 12.68
C GLU A 161 -3.35 13.30 11.72
N ALA A 162 -2.88 13.56 10.49
CA ALA A 162 -3.60 14.34 9.48
C ALA A 162 -4.90 13.63 9.01
N MET A 163 -4.88 12.31 8.86
CA MET A 163 -6.07 11.54 8.49
C MET A 163 -7.12 11.54 9.60
N SER A 164 -6.71 11.40 10.86
CA SER A 164 -7.61 11.48 12.01
C SER A 164 -8.20 12.88 12.15
N GLU A 165 -7.41 13.91 11.94
CA GLU A 165 -7.86 15.30 11.98
C GLU A 165 -8.86 15.62 10.87
N ALA A 166 -8.62 15.16 9.64
CA ALA A 166 -9.54 15.31 8.52
C ALA A 166 -10.90 14.66 8.82
N THR A 167 -10.90 13.48 9.45
CA THR A 167 -12.13 12.81 9.89
C THR A 167 -12.85 13.61 10.97
N ARG A 168 -12.12 14.12 11.96
CA ARG A 168 -12.69 14.94 13.05
C ARG A 168 -13.37 16.20 12.48
N GLN A 169 -12.70 16.89 11.56
CA GLN A 169 -13.25 18.09 10.89
C GLN A 169 -14.52 17.78 10.10
N ALA A 170 -14.54 16.65 9.36
CA ALA A 170 -15.74 16.22 8.64
C ALA A 170 -16.92 15.96 9.58
N ILE A 171 -16.67 15.32 10.74
CA ILE A 171 -17.70 15.08 11.77
C ILE A 171 -18.18 16.39 12.37
N GLU A 172 -17.29 17.31 12.71
CA GLU A 172 -17.65 18.60 13.33
C GLU A 172 -18.47 19.48 12.38
N GLN A 173 -18.12 19.50 11.09
CA GLN A 173 -18.74 20.38 10.12
C GLN A 173 -20.06 19.81 9.56
N TYR A 174 -20.12 18.50 9.32
CA TYR A 174 -21.24 17.86 8.60
C TYR A 174 -22.00 16.84 9.44
N GLY A 175 -21.49 16.51 10.62
CA GLY A 175 -22.05 15.44 11.44
C GLY A 175 -21.85 14.05 10.82
N GLY A 176 -22.61 13.08 11.30
CA GLY A 176 -22.60 11.71 10.78
C GLY A 176 -21.47 10.85 11.32
N GLU A 177 -21.40 9.64 10.82
CA GLU A 177 -20.39 8.65 11.15
C GLU A 177 -19.66 8.23 9.87
N TYR A 178 -18.33 8.17 9.94
CA TYR A 178 -17.49 7.83 8.81
C TYR A 178 -16.69 6.56 9.08
N GLY A 179 -16.30 5.86 8.03
CA GLY A 179 -15.52 4.64 8.20
C GLY A 179 -15.48 3.78 6.93
N MET A 180 -15.20 2.50 7.12
CA MET A 180 -14.98 1.56 6.03
C MET A 180 -15.78 0.28 6.21
N VAL A 181 -16.25 -0.28 5.08
CA VAL A 181 -17.02 -1.53 5.04
C VAL A 181 -16.44 -2.44 3.95
N ALA A 182 -15.99 -3.62 4.34
CA ALA A 182 -15.60 -4.66 3.38
C ALA A 182 -16.85 -5.29 2.76
N VAL A 183 -16.86 -5.41 1.44
CA VAL A 183 -17.91 -6.08 0.67
C VAL A 183 -17.30 -7.31 -0.01
N ILE A 184 -17.85 -8.45 0.30
CA ILE A 184 -17.38 -9.75 -0.19
C ILE A 184 -18.46 -10.31 -1.12
N SER A 185 -18.04 -10.72 -2.31
CA SER A 185 -18.90 -11.28 -3.35
C SER A 185 -18.23 -12.50 -3.98
N HIS A 186 -18.96 -13.22 -4.83
CA HIS A 186 -18.37 -14.25 -5.67
C HIS A 186 -17.53 -13.59 -6.79
N PRO A 187 -16.41 -14.23 -7.21
CA PRO A 187 -15.53 -13.66 -8.22
C PRO A 187 -16.23 -13.28 -9.52
N GLU A 188 -17.17 -14.11 -9.98
CA GLU A 188 -17.95 -13.89 -11.21
C GLU A 188 -18.87 -12.66 -11.16
N HIS A 189 -19.19 -12.19 -9.96
CA HIS A 189 -20.04 -11.01 -9.76
C HIS A 189 -19.26 -9.72 -9.54
N MET A 190 -17.93 -9.79 -9.37
CA MET A 190 -17.12 -8.65 -8.94
C MET A 190 -17.16 -7.47 -9.93
N GLU A 191 -17.09 -7.72 -11.22
CA GLU A 191 -17.14 -6.66 -12.23
C GLU A 191 -18.49 -5.94 -12.23
N ASN A 192 -19.59 -6.72 -12.14
CA ASN A 192 -20.94 -6.16 -12.05
C ASN A 192 -21.13 -5.36 -10.76
N LEU A 193 -20.59 -5.86 -9.64
CA LEU A 193 -20.60 -5.15 -8.36
C LEU A 193 -19.89 -3.79 -8.45
N ILE A 194 -18.67 -3.77 -8.98
CA ILE A 194 -17.90 -2.54 -9.16
C ILE A 194 -18.63 -1.55 -10.09
N LYS A 195 -19.21 -2.06 -11.19
CA LYS A 195 -19.99 -1.25 -12.13
C LYS A 195 -21.22 -0.66 -11.46
N ALA A 196 -21.98 -1.44 -10.69
CA ALA A 196 -23.17 -0.98 -9.98
C ALA A 196 -22.84 0.06 -8.91
N ILE A 197 -21.71 -0.11 -8.19
CA ILE A 197 -21.23 0.90 -7.23
C ILE A 197 -20.91 2.20 -7.95
N ARG A 198 -20.17 2.18 -9.05
CA ARG A 198 -19.84 3.38 -9.83
C ARG A 198 -21.08 4.06 -10.39
N GLN A 199 -22.07 3.30 -10.83
CA GLN A 199 -23.36 3.84 -11.28
C GLN A 199 -24.15 4.50 -10.16
N PHE A 200 -24.19 3.91 -8.96
CA PHE A 200 -24.82 4.50 -7.79
C PHE A 200 -24.13 5.79 -7.36
N VAL A 201 -22.81 5.82 -7.37
CA VAL A 201 -21.99 6.99 -7.05
C VAL A 201 -22.28 8.12 -8.05
N GLY A 202 -22.40 7.79 -9.35
CA GLY A 202 -22.88 8.69 -10.40
C GLY A 202 -21.93 9.81 -10.81
N VAL A 203 -20.80 9.96 -10.12
CA VAL A 203 -19.79 11.00 -10.36
C VAL A 203 -18.39 10.36 -10.46
N SER A 204 -17.46 11.06 -11.11
CA SER A 204 -16.07 10.67 -11.12
C SER A 204 -15.44 10.80 -9.72
N ALA A 205 -14.25 10.21 -9.51
CA ALA A 205 -13.53 10.39 -8.26
C ALA A 205 -13.13 11.86 -8.03
N GLU A 206 -12.89 12.60 -9.11
CA GLU A 206 -12.55 14.03 -9.10
C GLU A 206 -13.76 14.87 -8.70
N ASP A 207 -14.92 14.62 -9.32
CA ASP A 207 -16.17 15.32 -8.97
C ASP A 207 -16.68 14.95 -7.56
N MET A 208 -16.29 13.77 -7.04
CA MET A 208 -16.60 13.36 -5.67
C MET A 208 -15.95 14.29 -4.63
N GLU A 209 -14.81 14.90 -4.96
CA GLU A 209 -14.12 15.84 -4.06
C GLU A 209 -14.96 17.08 -3.76
N ASP A 210 -15.87 17.48 -4.66
CA ASP A 210 -16.74 18.63 -4.53
C ASP A 210 -18.02 18.33 -3.72
N LEU A 211 -18.32 17.05 -3.47
CA LEU A 211 -19.44 16.65 -2.66
C LEU A 211 -19.14 16.82 -1.16
N PRO A 212 -20.14 17.25 -0.36
CA PRO A 212 -19.95 17.28 1.08
C PRO A 212 -19.64 15.86 1.62
N PRO A 213 -18.76 15.73 2.64
CA PRO A 213 -18.35 14.44 3.20
C PRO A 213 -19.48 13.48 3.53
N ILE A 214 -20.65 14.01 3.96
CA ILE A 214 -21.81 13.19 4.32
C ILE A 214 -22.44 12.45 3.11
N GLU A 215 -22.19 12.92 1.90
CA GLU A 215 -22.68 12.30 0.65
C GLU A 215 -21.64 11.37 0.00
N GLN A 216 -20.41 11.38 0.50
CA GLN A 216 -19.34 10.63 -0.11
C GLN A 216 -19.40 9.13 0.24
N VAL A 217 -19.29 8.30 -0.79
CA VAL A 217 -19.02 6.87 -0.72
C VAL A 217 -18.27 6.42 -1.96
N LEU A 218 -17.21 5.64 -1.79
CA LEU A 218 -16.44 5.14 -2.93
C LEU A 218 -15.72 3.82 -2.61
N ILE A 219 -15.11 3.24 -3.63
CA ILE A 219 -14.27 2.04 -3.50
C ILE A 219 -12.89 2.48 -3.03
N ALA A 220 -12.59 2.24 -1.76
CA ALA A 220 -11.30 2.53 -1.14
C ALA A 220 -10.22 1.51 -1.50
N ASN A 221 -10.59 0.22 -1.53
CA ASN A 221 -9.65 -0.86 -1.80
C ASN A 221 -10.27 -1.90 -2.75
N ILE A 222 -9.47 -2.38 -3.69
CA ILE A 222 -9.75 -3.60 -4.46
C ILE A 222 -8.74 -4.64 -4.01
N ASN A 223 -9.16 -5.49 -3.05
CA ASN A 223 -8.24 -6.37 -2.32
C ASN A 223 -8.00 -7.72 -2.99
N SER A 224 -9.01 -8.25 -3.67
CA SER A 224 -8.93 -9.54 -4.35
C SER A 224 -10.09 -9.69 -5.34
N LYS A 225 -10.06 -10.75 -6.12
CA LYS A 225 -11.16 -11.12 -7.05
C LYS A 225 -12.54 -11.25 -6.39
N ASN A 226 -12.62 -11.26 -5.05
CA ASN A 226 -13.87 -11.43 -4.33
C ASN A 226 -14.06 -10.43 -3.17
N GLN A 227 -13.19 -9.43 -3.02
CA GLN A 227 -13.29 -8.46 -1.93
C GLN A 227 -12.90 -7.06 -2.36
N ILE A 228 -13.80 -6.11 -2.11
CA ILE A 228 -13.55 -4.66 -2.14
C ILE A 228 -13.83 -4.05 -0.77
N VAL A 229 -13.41 -2.82 -0.58
CA VAL A 229 -13.74 -2.03 0.62
C VAL A 229 -14.34 -0.71 0.17
N LEU A 230 -15.49 -0.37 0.75
CA LEU A 230 -16.14 0.93 0.63
C LEU A 230 -15.66 1.85 1.75
N SER A 231 -15.50 3.13 1.45
CA SER A 231 -15.13 4.17 2.39
C SER A 231 -16.02 5.39 2.22
N GLY A 232 -16.28 6.11 3.33
CA GLY A 232 -17.08 7.33 3.34
C GLY A 232 -18.03 7.40 4.51
N ASN A 233 -19.17 8.08 4.31
CA ASN A 233 -20.24 8.17 5.30
C ASN A 233 -20.95 6.83 5.47
N ILE A 234 -21.12 6.37 6.71
CA ILE A 234 -21.65 5.03 7.02
C ILE A 234 -23.10 4.87 6.58
N GLU A 235 -23.94 5.90 6.73
CA GLU A 235 -25.34 5.82 6.28
C GLU A 235 -25.43 5.78 4.74
N ARG A 236 -24.55 6.50 4.06
CA ARG A 236 -24.46 6.45 2.60
C ARG A 236 -24.00 5.08 2.11
N ILE A 237 -23.02 4.46 2.82
CA ILE A 237 -22.59 3.09 2.54
C ILE A 237 -23.74 2.09 2.76
N LYS A 238 -24.52 2.22 3.82
CA LYS A 238 -25.70 1.37 4.07
C LYS A 238 -26.73 1.49 2.95
N THR A 239 -27.01 2.72 2.50
CA THR A 239 -27.93 2.99 1.38
C THR A 239 -27.43 2.32 0.09
N LEU A 240 -26.12 2.45 -0.21
CA LEU A 240 -25.51 1.77 -1.36
C LEU A 240 -25.66 0.24 -1.26
N ILE A 241 -25.37 -0.35 -0.11
CA ILE A 241 -25.49 -1.80 0.10
C ILE A 241 -26.94 -2.27 -0.09
N ALA A 242 -27.92 -1.52 0.43
CA ALA A 242 -29.34 -1.81 0.23
C ALA A 242 -29.73 -1.75 -1.25
N HIS A 243 -29.24 -0.74 -1.98
CA HIS A 243 -29.43 -0.62 -3.43
C HIS A 243 -28.82 -1.83 -4.18
N LEU A 244 -27.59 -2.20 -3.85
CA LEU A 244 -26.92 -3.35 -4.47
C LEU A 244 -27.70 -4.64 -4.28
N ARG A 245 -28.21 -4.91 -3.08
CA ARG A 245 -29.07 -6.08 -2.78
C ARG A 245 -30.33 -6.12 -3.63
N GLN A 246 -30.94 -4.96 -3.86
CA GLN A 246 -32.17 -4.86 -4.65
C GLN A 246 -31.93 -5.10 -6.15
N PHE A 247 -30.81 -4.63 -6.71
CA PHE A 247 -30.61 -4.58 -8.16
C PHE A 247 -29.64 -5.63 -8.71
N LEU A 248 -28.79 -6.24 -7.89
CA LEU A 248 -27.83 -7.25 -8.37
C LEU A 248 -28.38 -8.68 -8.41
N GLY A 249 -29.53 -8.94 -7.76
CA GLY A 249 -30.10 -10.29 -7.70
C GLY A 249 -29.37 -11.26 -6.77
N TYR A 250 -28.40 -10.78 -5.97
CA TYR A 250 -27.70 -11.53 -4.92
C TYR A 250 -27.34 -10.60 -3.75
N ASP A 251 -27.07 -11.20 -2.58
CA ASP A 251 -26.72 -10.46 -1.35
C ASP A 251 -25.20 -10.49 -1.07
N PRO A 252 -24.46 -9.43 -1.43
CA PRO A 252 -23.05 -9.35 -1.09
C PRO A 252 -22.90 -9.21 0.44
N ARG A 253 -21.98 -9.98 1.02
CA ARG A 253 -21.68 -9.89 2.44
C ARG A 253 -20.93 -8.59 2.76
N ALA A 254 -21.53 -7.76 3.60
CA ALA A 254 -20.94 -6.53 4.09
C ALA A 254 -20.45 -6.67 5.54
N VAL A 255 -19.21 -6.25 5.82
CA VAL A 255 -18.60 -6.31 7.15
C VAL A 255 -17.95 -4.98 7.46
N ARG A 256 -18.39 -4.31 8.53
CA ARG A 256 -17.77 -3.07 9.00
C ARG A 256 -16.35 -3.37 9.51
N LEU A 257 -15.39 -2.57 9.05
CA LEU A 257 -14.02 -2.65 9.51
C LEU A 257 -13.84 -1.84 10.81
N LYS A 258 -12.86 -2.25 11.61
CA LYS A 258 -12.42 -1.50 12.80
C LYS A 258 -11.48 -0.37 12.38
N ALA A 259 -11.99 0.54 11.53
CA ALA A 259 -11.31 1.75 11.10
C ALA A 259 -12.07 2.95 11.67
N ASP A 260 -11.33 3.89 12.25
CA ASP A 260 -11.86 5.11 12.86
C ASP A 260 -12.00 6.27 11.86
N SER A 261 -11.59 6.05 10.63
CA SER A 261 -11.55 7.06 9.57
C SER A 261 -11.92 6.46 8.21
N PRO A 262 -12.49 7.27 7.30
CA PRO A 262 -12.84 6.88 5.95
C PRO A 262 -11.60 6.99 5.03
N PHE A 263 -10.58 6.13 5.25
CA PHE A 263 -9.35 6.14 4.47
C PHE A 263 -9.61 5.94 2.98
N HIS A 264 -8.70 6.44 2.15
CA HIS A 264 -8.79 6.32 0.70
C HIS A 264 -10.09 6.91 0.14
N SER A 265 -10.46 8.09 0.65
CA SER A 265 -11.60 8.89 0.20
C SER A 265 -11.20 10.35 0.06
N PRO A 266 -11.97 11.19 -0.66
CA PRO A 266 -11.70 12.63 -0.78
C PRO A 266 -11.64 13.38 0.55
N ILE A 267 -12.26 12.84 1.60
CA ILE A 267 -12.15 13.37 2.97
C ILE A 267 -10.67 13.43 3.42
N MET A 268 -9.82 12.55 2.90
CA MET A 268 -8.39 12.50 3.22
C MET A 268 -7.53 13.51 2.44
N LYS A 269 -8.12 14.39 1.60
CA LYS A 269 -7.38 15.40 0.82
C LYS A 269 -6.43 16.27 1.66
N PRO A 270 -6.80 16.72 2.88
CA PRO A 270 -5.87 17.46 3.75
C PRO A 270 -4.60 16.66 4.09
N ALA A 271 -4.72 15.34 4.29
CA ALA A 271 -3.57 14.49 4.57
C ALA A 271 -2.63 14.36 3.37
N VAL A 272 -3.14 14.41 2.13
CA VAL A 272 -2.29 14.44 0.91
C VAL A 272 -1.41 15.68 0.89
N THR A 273 -1.97 16.85 1.23
CA THR A 273 -1.21 18.11 1.29
C THR A 273 -0.10 18.01 2.32
N VAL A 274 -0.43 17.57 3.54
CA VAL A 274 0.57 17.36 4.60
C VAL A 274 1.68 16.40 4.16
N MET A 275 1.33 15.32 3.49
CA MET A 275 2.32 14.36 2.99
C MET A 275 3.21 14.93 1.89
N ARG A 276 2.66 15.73 0.97
CA ARG A 276 3.46 16.42 -0.06
C ARG A 276 4.47 17.38 0.55
N ASP A 277 4.06 18.15 1.54
CA ASP A 277 4.92 19.11 2.23
C ASP A 277 6.06 18.37 2.95
N LEU A 278 5.74 17.36 3.73
CA LEU A 278 6.72 16.55 4.47
C LEU A 278 7.72 15.83 3.56
N LEU A 279 7.27 15.27 2.43
CA LEU A 279 8.14 14.59 1.47
C LEU A 279 9.12 15.54 0.76
N ASN A 280 8.93 16.86 0.88
CA ASN A 280 9.84 17.88 0.38
C ASN A 280 10.74 18.48 1.48
N GLU A 281 10.60 18.04 2.73
CA GLU A 281 11.53 18.38 3.81
C GLU A 281 12.85 17.61 3.68
N GLY A 282 13.88 18.06 4.40
CA GLY A 282 15.14 17.32 4.56
C GLY A 282 14.98 16.08 5.45
N SER A 283 15.96 15.18 5.36
CA SER A 283 16.02 13.99 6.23
C SER A 283 16.16 14.38 7.70
N ARG A 284 15.60 13.57 8.59
CA ARG A 284 15.72 13.71 10.06
C ARG A 284 16.87 12.87 10.62
N VAL A 285 17.55 12.15 9.77
CA VAL A 285 18.71 11.34 10.15
C VAL A 285 19.87 12.27 10.47
N LYS A 286 20.46 12.11 11.64
CA LYS A 286 21.59 12.92 12.11
C LYS A 286 22.73 12.91 11.08
N GLY A 287 23.14 14.10 10.66
CA GLY A 287 24.17 14.32 9.67
C GLY A 287 23.69 14.30 8.21
N ARG A 288 22.37 14.12 7.99
CA ARG A 288 21.74 14.15 6.67
C ARG A 288 20.60 15.18 6.56
N GLU A 289 20.52 16.13 7.47
CA GLU A 289 19.40 17.06 7.62
C GLU A 289 19.21 17.98 6.40
N ASN A 290 20.27 18.17 5.60
CA ASN A 290 20.25 18.97 4.36
C ASN A 290 20.06 18.10 3.10
N GLU A 291 19.92 16.80 3.24
CA GLU A 291 19.67 15.87 2.13
C GLU A 291 18.17 15.67 1.93
N ASP A 292 17.75 15.41 0.69
CA ASP A 292 16.40 14.93 0.42
C ASP A 292 16.19 13.59 1.14
N MET A 293 15.10 13.48 1.91
CA MET A 293 14.81 12.22 2.62
C MET A 293 14.57 11.05 1.65
N VAL A 294 14.20 11.33 0.38
CA VAL A 294 13.94 10.31 -0.64
C VAL A 294 15.19 10.02 -1.45
N THR A 295 15.70 8.82 -1.33
CA THR A 295 16.69 8.22 -2.23
C THR A 295 15.98 7.56 -3.41
N PHE A 296 16.31 7.95 -4.64
CA PHE A 296 15.74 7.35 -5.84
C PHE A 296 16.80 7.18 -6.94
N PRO A 297 16.91 6.02 -7.59
CA PRO A 297 16.15 4.81 -7.30
C PRO A 297 16.50 4.21 -5.93
N GLY A 298 15.57 3.42 -5.36
CA GLY A 298 15.86 2.57 -4.21
C GLY A 298 16.66 1.33 -4.60
N GLN A 299 16.84 0.42 -3.66
CA GLN A 299 17.56 -0.84 -3.87
C GLN A 299 16.68 -1.91 -4.56
N LEU A 300 15.37 -1.90 -4.29
CA LEU A 300 14.38 -2.77 -4.92
C LEU A 300 13.26 -1.94 -5.55
N PRO A 301 12.70 -2.38 -6.70
CA PRO A 301 11.49 -1.76 -7.27
C PRO A 301 10.34 -1.85 -6.29
N ILE A 302 9.63 -0.72 -6.11
CA ILE A 302 8.41 -0.66 -5.32
C ILE A 302 7.19 -0.53 -6.23
N VAL A 303 6.14 -1.34 -5.95
CA VAL A 303 4.85 -1.24 -6.64
C VAL A 303 3.92 -0.35 -5.83
N SER A 304 3.48 0.76 -6.44
CA SER A 304 2.59 1.71 -5.77
C SER A 304 1.16 1.19 -5.68
N ASN A 305 0.50 1.46 -4.55
CA ASN A 305 -0.93 1.19 -4.35
C ASN A 305 -1.83 1.93 -5.34
N VAL A 306 -1.44 3.14 -5.73
CA VAL A 306 -2.23 4.02 -6.61
C VAL A 306 -2.17 3.59 -8.06
N SER A 307 -0.97 3.33 -8.59
CA SER A 307 -0.77 2.95 -9.99
C SER A 307 -0.86 1.44 -10.24
N ALA A 308 -0.70 0.61 -9.21
CA ALA A 308 -0.50 -0.84 -9.31
C ALA A 308 0.67 -1.23 -10.23
N ARG A 309 1.68 -0.35 -10.34
CA ARG A 309 2.87 -0.52 -11.19
C ARG A 309 4.12 -0.08 -10.42
N PRO A 310 5.30 -0.55 -10.82
CA PRO A 310 6.56 -0.05 -10.29
C PRO A 310 6.70 1.46 -10.54
N VAL A 311 7.20 2.17 -9.55
CA VAL A 311 7.44 3.61 -9.67
C VAL A 311 8.72 3.85 -10.45
N CYS A 312 8.67 4.76 -11.44
CA CYS A 312 9.74 4.94 -12.42
C CYS A 312 10.61 6.18 -12.19
N CYS A 313 10.15 7.16 -11.43
CA CYS A 313 10.92 8.37 -11.13
C CYS A 313 10.61 8.93 -9.73
N LYS A 314 11.49 9.80 -9.25
CA LYS A 314 11.41 10.40 -7.90
C LYS A 314 10.18 11.28 -7.72
N VAL A 315 9.78 12.02 -8.76
CA VAL A 315 8.63 12.92 -8.70
C VAL A 315 7.35 12.11 -8.55
N ASP A 316 7.17 11.08 -9.38
CA ASP A 316 6.03 10.17 -9.29
C ASP A 316 6.02 9.42 -7.95
N PHE A 317 7.19 9.03 -7.44
CA PHE A 317 7.32 8.38 -6.14
C PHE A 317 6.73 9.24 -5.01
N LYS A 318 7.14 10.50 -4.92
CA LYS A 318 6.64 11.43 -3.90
C LYS A 318 5.14 11.70 -4.06
N ASP A 319 4.67 11.92 -5.30
CA ASP A 319 3.25 12.19 -5.56
C ASP A 319 2.38 10.97 -5.26
N LEU A 320 2.73 9.78 -5.77
CA LEU A 320 1.97 8.56 -5.54
C LEU A 320 1.92 8.17 -4.07
N LEU A 321 3.03 8.33 -3.33
CA LEU A 321 3.07 8.04 -1.90
C LEU A 321 2.16 9.00 -1.10
N ALA A 322 2.13 10.28 -1.45
CA ALA A 322 1.22 11.26 -0.84
C ALA A 322 -0.25 10.94 -1.17
N ARG A 323 -0.54 10.70 -2.45
CA ARG A 323 -1.88 10.32 -2.94
C ARG A 323 -2.38 9.00 -2.38
N GLY A 324 -1.49 8.14 -1.88
CA GLY A 324 -1.84 6.92 -1.15
C GLY A 324 -2.70 7.14 0.11
N CYS A 325 -2.95 8.39 0.53
CA CYS A 325 -3.95 8.73 1.56
C CYS A 325 -5.37 8.71 1.00
N LEU A 326 -5.55 9.14 -0.24
CA LEU A 326 -6.83 9.49 -0.87
C LEU A 326 -7.26 8.47 -1.92
N ASP A 327 -6.34 8.01 -2.76
CA ASP A 327 -6.65 7.18 -3.91
C ASP A 327 -6.93 5.71 -3.51
N THR A 328 -7.66 5.02 -4.39
CA THR A 328 -7.98 3.59 -4.23
C THR A 328 -6.72 2.73 -4.13
N VAL A 329 -6.65 1.87 -3.13
CA VAL A 329 -5.63 0.82 -3.03
C VAL A 329 -5.92 -0.29 -4.04
N ARG A 330 -5.15 -0.35 -5.12
CA ARG A 330 -5.28 -1.32 -6.22
C ARG A 330 -4.48 -2.59 -5.94
N TRP A 331 -4.71 -3.18 -4.75
CA TRP A 331 -3.93 -4.32 -4.25
C TRP A 331 -4.01 -5.54 -5.16
N TRP A 332 -5.22 -5.91 -5.56
CA TRP A 332 -5.42 -7.04 -6.47
C TRP A 332 -4.73 -6.85 -7.82
N GLU A 333 -4.78 -5.66 -8.38
CA GLU A 333 -4.09 -5.34 -9.63
C GLU A 333 -2.56 -5.38 -9.48
N SER A 334 -2.04 -4.95 -8.32
CA SER A 334 -0.60 -5.03 -8.02
C SER A 334 -0.12 -6.49 -7.97
N ILE A 335 -0.92 -7.38 -7.35
CA ILE A 335 -0.59 -8.81 -7.29
C ILE A 335 -0.66 -9.43 -8.69
N LYS A 336 -1.71 -9.14 -9.48
CA LYS A 336 -1.82 -9.63 -10.86
C LYS A 336 -0.66 -9.18 -11.73
N TYR A 337 -0.30 -7.91 -11.64
CA TYR A 337 0.85 -7.38 -12.37
C TYR A 337 2.14 -8.14 -12.02
N LEU A 338 2.42 -8.32 -10.73
CA LEU A 338 3.62 -9.03 -10.30
C LEU A 338 3.60 -10.52 -10.68
N ASP A 339 2.46 -11.18 -10.60
CA ASP A 339 2.31 -12.59 -11.01
C ASP A 339 2.48 -12.76 -12.54
N GLN A 340 1.80 -11.94 -13.34
CA GLN A 340 1.72 -12.11 -14.79
C GLN A 340 2.90 -11.47 -15.53
N GLU A 341 3.16 -10.18 -15.27
CA GLU A 341 4.22 -9.43 -15.95
C GLU A 341 5.55 -9.49 -15.19
N GLY A 342 5.50 -9.41 -13.85
CA GLY A 342 6.66 -9.54 -12.96
C GLY A 342 7.20 -10.96 -12.85
N ARG A 343 6.41 -11.98 -13.24
CA ARG A 343 6.75 -13.40 -13.10
C ARG A 343 7.17 -13.77 -11.67
N ILE A 344 6.49 -13.18 -10.69
CA ILE A 344 6.73 -13.50 -9.28
C ILE A 344 6.05 -14.83 -8.96
N ARG A 345 6.83 -15.76 -8.38
CA ARG A 345 6.32 -17.08 -7.96
C ARG A 345 6.43 -17.29 -6.46
N ARG A 346 7.27 -16.52 -5.80
CA ARG A 346 7.48 -16.59 -4.34
C ARG A 346 7.05 -15.28 -3.70
N TRP A 347 6.30 -15.38 -2.61
CA TRP A 347 5.71 -14.23 -1.94
C TRP A 347 5.93 -14.34 -0.44
N VAL A 348 6.61 -13.39 0.15
CA VAL A 348 6.88 -13.37 1.58
C VAL A 348 6.28 -12.11 2.20
N GLY A 349 5.33 -12.30 3.11
CA GLY A 349 4.79 -11.22 3.94
C GLY A 349 5.59 -11.08 5.21
N VAL A 350 5.92 -9.83 5.59
CA VAL A 350 6.62 -9.55 6.86
C VAL A 350 5.84 -8.51 7.64
N GLY A 351 5.56 -8.80 8.91
CA GLY A 351 4.84 -7.91 9.80
C GLY A 351 3.71 -8.62 10.57
N PRO A 352 2.94 -7.89 11.41
CA PRO A 352 1.91 -8.51 12.23
C PRO A 352 0.75 -9.07 11.38
N GLY A 353 0.31 -10.26 11.72
CA GLY A 353 -0.89 -10.90 11.14
C GLY A 353 -0.72 -11.46 9.73
N LYS A 354 -1.67 -12.29 9.30
CA LYS A 354 -1.61 -13.06 8.04
C LYS A 354 -2.61 -12.59 6.97
N VAL A 355 -3.20 -11.41 7.12
CA VAL A 355 -4.21 -10.90 6.16
C VAL A 355 -3.60 -10.73 4.77
N GLY A 356 -2.42 -10.12 4.67
CA GLY A 356 -1.72 -9.95 3.39
C GLY A 356 -1.44 -11.29 2.70
N ARG A 357 -0.89 -12.27 3.43
CA ARG A 357 -0.66 -13.64 2.93
C ARG A 357 -1.95 -14.26 2.35
N ASN A 358 -3.06 -14.13 3.08
CA ASN A 358 -4.33 -14.68 2.64
C ASN A 358 -4.87 -13.99 1.38
N LEU A 359 -4.67 -12.67 1.25
CA LEU A 359 -5.08 -11.91 0.06
C LEU A 359 -4.23 -12.28 -1.16
N VAL A 360 -2.92 -12.38 -1.00
CA VAL A 360 -2.01 -12.85 -2.07
C VAL A 360 -2.37 -14.28 -2.48
N GLY A 361 -2.50 -15.19 -1.52
CA GLY A 361 -2.81 -16.59 -1.78
C GLY A 361 -4.16 -16.83 -2.48
N LYS A 362 -5.13 -15.92 -2.31
CA LYS A 362 -6.41 -15.98 -3.05
C LYS A 362 -6.24 -15.80 -4.56
N GLU A 363 -5.26 -15.02 -4.98
CA GLU A 363 -4.99 -14.78 -6.40
C GLU A 363 -4.03 -15.82 -6.97
N VAL A 364 -2.86 -15.98 -6.36
CA VAL A 364 -1.79 -16.82 -6.91
C VAL A 364 -1.83 -18.28 -6.44
N GLY A 365 -2.72 -18.60 -5.49
CA GLY A 365 -2.77 -19.89 -4.82
C GLY A 365 -1.73 -20.03 -3.72
N MET A 366 -2.00 -20.91 -2.76
CA MET A 366 -1.10 -21.20 -1.62
C MET A 366 -0.12 -22.34 -1.99
N ARG A 367 0.66 -22.15 -3.03
CA ARG A 367 1.49 -23.21 -3.63
C ARG A 367 2.68 -23.66 -2.78
N GLY A 368 2.87 -23.11 -1.58
CA GLY A 368 4.02 -23.39 -0.70
C GLY A 368 4.21 -24.84 -0.27
N LYS A 369 3.26 -25.73 -0.55
CA LYS A 369 3.38 -27.19 -0.33
C LYS A 369 3.56 -27.99 -1.62
N ASP A 370 3.29 -27.41 -2.77
CA ASP A 370 3.49 -28.05 -4.06
C ASP A 370 4.84 -27.60 -4.62
N LEU A 371 5.90 -28.24 -4.18
CA LEU A 371 7.29 -28.06 -4.66
C LEU A 371 7.42 -28.21 -6.18
N VAL A 372 6.41 -28.76 -6.84
CA VAL A 372 6.40 -29.10 -8.28
C VAL A 372 6.45 -27.86 -9.19
N LYS A 373 6.10 -26.67 -8.70
CA LYS A 373 6.07 -25.43 -9.52
C LYS A 373 6.88 -24.26 -8.94
N GLY A 374 7.78 -24.49 -7.98
CA GLY A 374 8.71 -23.46 -7.45
C GLY A 374 8.07 -22.24 -6.81
N GLY A 375 6.80 -22.29 -6.46
CA GLY A 375 6.07 -21.16 -5.92
C GLY A 375 5.67 -21.32 -4.46
N GLY A 376 5.46 -20.18 -3.75
CA GLY A 376 4.95 -20.22 -2.38
C GLY A 376 4.50 -18.86 -1.87
N VAL A 377 3.57 -18.88 -0.91
CA VAL A 377 3.10 -17.68 -0.21
C VAL A 377 3.30 -17.88 1.29
N TRP A 378 4.28 -17.21 1.85
CA TRP A 378 4.66 -17.30 3.26
C TRP A 378 4.36 -16.01 4.00
N ALA A 379 4.41 -16.07 5.32
CA ALA A 379 4.40 -14.89 6.17
C ALA A 379 5.31 -15.14 7.38
N ILE A 380 6.05 -14.09 7.76
CA ILE A 380 6.87 -14.05 8.98
C ILE A 380 6.17 -13.06 9.92
N THR A 381 5.41 -13.61 10.86
CA THR A 381 4.65 -12.87 11.86
C THR A 381 5.08 -13.21 13.29
N ASP A 382 5.81 -14.33 13.42
CA ASP A 382 6.26 -14.92 14.67
C ASP A 382 7.63 -15.59 14.45
N PRO A 383 8.53 -15.59 15.47
CA PRO A 383 9.86 -16.21 15.34
C PRO A 383 9.84 -17.67 14.90
N SER A 384 8.81 -18.43 15.30
CA SER A 384 8.67 -19.85 14.95
C SER A 384 8.45 -20.13 13.45
N GLU A 385 8.10 -19.09 12.67
CA GLU A 385 7.86 -19.19 11.22
C GLU A 385 9.14 -18.95 10.39
N VAL A 386 10.20 -18.40 11.00
CA VAL A 386 11.40 -17.95 10.28
C VAL A 386 12.09 -19.11 9.55
N GLU A 387 12.37 -20.21 10.25
CA GLU A 387 13.07 -21.36 9.66
C GLU A 387 12.28 -21.99 8.52
N GLU A 388 10.96 -22.11 8.65
CA GLU A 388 10.09 -22.62 7.58
C GLU A 388 10.18 -21.78 6.33
N VAL A 389 10.15 -20.43 6.48
CA VAL A 389 10.20 -19.51 5.34
C VAL A 389 11.57 -19.50 4.69
N LEU A 390 12.67 -19.46 5.46
CA LEU A 390 14.03 -19.49 4.93
C LEU A 390 14.28 -20.80 4.16
N ARG A 391 13.91 -21.95 4.72
CA ARG A 391 14.01 -23.23 4.05
C ARG A 391 13.15 -23.27 2.77
N GLY A 392 11.91 -22.76 2.81
CA GLY A 392 11.05 -22.70 1.64
C GLY A 392 11.64 -21.85 0.51
N LEU A 393 12.35 -20.75 0.85
CA LEU A 393 13.06 -19.94 -0.13
C LEU A 393 14.29 -20.66 -0.72
N GLU A 394 15.04 -21.39 0.11
CA GLU A 394 16.20 -22.19 -0.33
C GLU A 394 15.75 -23.34 -1.24
N ASP A 395 14.76 -24.12 -0.83
CA ASP A 395 14.26 -25.28 -1.58
C ASP A 395 13.68 -24.89 -2.95
N THR A 396 13.21 -23.66 -3.10
CA THR A 396 12.61 -23.15 -4.34
C THR A 396 13.54 -22.25 -5.16
N ALA A 397 14.77 -21.99 -4.71
CA ALA A 397 15.69 -21.04 -5.35
C ALA A 397 16.14 -21.45 -6.76
N GLY A 398 16.25 -22.74 -7.03
CA GLY A 398 16.81 -23.30 -8.26
C GLY A 398 15.77 -23.82 -9.26
N ILE A 399 14.48 -23.66 -8.97
CA ILE A 399 13.42 -24.17 -9.85
C ILE A 399 13.23 -23.18 -11.00
N MET A 400 13.68 -23.57 -12.21
CA MET A 400 13.44 -22.82 -13.45
C MET A 400 12.00 -23.08 -13.90
N GLU A 401 11.31 -22.02 -14.35
CA GLU A 401 10.07 -22.20 -15.09
C GLU A 401 10.44 -22.88 -16.43
N ASP A 402 9.96 -24.10 -16.65
CA ASP A 402 9.94 -24.64 -18.00
C ASP A 402 9.05 -23.72 -18.85
N ASP A 403 9.57 -23.31 -20.01
CA ASP A 403 8.89 -22.43 -21.00
C ASP A 403 7.65 -23.13 -21.61
N GLU A 404 6.69 -23.57 -20.80
CA GLU A 404 5.44 -24.23 -21.26
C GLU A 404 4.35 -23.25 -21.75
N TYR A 405 4.70 -21.99 -22.05
CA TYR A 405 3.79 -21.03 -22.72
C TYR A 405 4.41 -20.47 -24.00
N SER A 406 4.94 -21.35 -24.84
CA SER A 406 5.18 -21.03 -26.24
C SER A 406 4.34 -21.96 -27.12
N GLU A 407 3.02 -21.72 -27.12
CA GLU A 407 2.12 -22.04 -28.23
C GLU A 407 0.90 -21.11 -28.24
#